data_8f05b9f65b647ebd9b7a476e89f0421e
#
_entry.id   8f05b9f65b647ebd9b7a476e89f0421e
#
_cell.length_a   1.000
_cell.length_b   1.000
_cell.length_c   1.000
_cell.angle_alpha   90.00
_cell.angle_beta   90.00
_cell.angle_gamma   90.00
#
_symmetry.space_group_name_H-M   'P 1'
#
loop_
_entity.id
_entity.type
_entity.pdbx_description
1 polymer ?
#
loop_
_entity_poly.entity_id
_entity_poly.type
_entity_poly.pdbx_seq_one_letter_code
_entity_poly.pdbx_strand_id
1 'polypeptide(L)'
;MALYGVVFALLENNIRRLLSYHIVSQVGFMAAGAGLGTALALNGAAAHAYSHILYKGLLFMGAGAVIYATGYEKLTELGGLYRKMPLTAICFGIGALAISGVPLLNGFISKPMVLTAVSLNNLPAAELLLYLASVGTFLSIALKLNYFMFFGPDKGIKVQKIPQNMSVAMIGTAFLCGLYGLFPTLLYQRLPFDILYTPYTLDHVLSTLQLVLGAFMVFWVLRSRLLPHQALSLDFDWFYRKPLAILFRWVVKVVGKIRDGFGIYGTALLTKVLPFFRNPVKWLPQTEEGPVLAVYNEDKYRLSIGVTVFMSILVFVLTILFVWL
;
A
#
# COMPACT_ATOMS: atom_id res chain seq x y z
N MET A 1 -5.31 5.04 -5.55
CA MET A 1 -4.28 5.22 -4.50
C MET A 1 -4.19 6.66 -4.00
N ALA A 2 -3.96 7.65 -4.87
CA ALA A 2 -3.75 9.04 -4.45
C ALA A 2 -4.90 9.60 -3.60
N LEU A 3 -6.12 9.58 -4.09
CA LEU A 3 -7.30 10.06 -3.36
C LEU A 3 -7.64 9.19 -2.14
N TYR A 4 -7.58 7.86 -2.28
CA TYR A 4 -7.80 6.91 -1.19
C TYR A 4 -6.92 7.22 0.03
N GLY A 5 -5.61 7.32 -0.18
CA GLY A 5 -4.67 7.60 0.91
C GLY A 5 -4.94 8.92 1.62
N VAL A 6 -5.36 9.97 0.88
CA VAL A 6 -5.70 11.27 1.47
C VAL A 6 -6.97 11.21 2.31
N VAL A 7 -8.02 10.54 1.82
CA VAL A 7 -9.30 10.41 2.55
C VAL A 7 -9.08 9.71 3.89
N PHE A 8 -8.36 8.57 3.89
CA PHE A 8 -8.05 7.87 5.14
C PHE A 8 -7.11 8.67 6.06
N ALA A 9 -6.16 9.41 5.49
CA ALA A 9 -5.33 10.32 6.29
C ALA A 9 -6.14 11.43 6.98
N LEU A 10 -7.16 11.97 6.30
CA LEU A 10 -8.05 12.97 6.90
C LEU A 10 -8.87 12.42 8.08
N LEU A 11 -9.24 11.13 8.03
CA LEU A 11 -9.99 10.47 9.09
C LEU A 11 -9.10 10.02 10.26
N GLU A 12 -7.80 9.83 10.03
CA GLU A 12 -6.90 9.24 11.00
C GLU A 12 -6.52 10.20 12.13
N ASN A 13 -6.41 9.67 13.34
CA ASN A 13 -6.02 10.37 14.56
C ASN A 13 -4.57 10.10 15.01
N ASN A 14 -4.04 8.93 14.68
CA ASN A 14 -2.65 8.57 14.99
C ASN A 14 -1.69 9.20 13.98
N ILE A 15 -0.68 9.93 14.46
CA ILE A 15 0.27 10.69 13.64
C ILE A 15 1.00 9.78 12.63
N ARG A 16 1.51 8.63 13.08
CA ARG A 16 2.27 7.71 12.22
C ARG A 16 1.39 7.09 11.14
N ARG A 17 0.17 6.65 11.51
CA ARG A 17 -0.78 6.08 10.56
C ARG A 17 -1.24 7.12 9.54
N LEU A 18 -1.51 8.36 9.97
CA LEU A 18 -1.83 9.47 9.10
C LEU A 18 -0.71 9.70 8.07
N LEU A 19 0.54 9.77 8.51
CA LEU A 19 1.69 9.90 7.62
C LEU A 19 1.84 8.68 6.69
N SER A 20 1.52 7.47 7.15
CA SER A 20 1.58 6.25 6.32
C SER A 20 0.54 6.27 5.20
N TYR A 21 -0.70 6.69 5.46
CA TYR A 21 -1.70 6.88 4.41
C TYR A 21 -1.27 7.92 3.37
N HIS A 22 -0.54 8.95 3.78
CA HIS A 22 0.05 9.89 2.84
C HIS A 22 1.19 9.30 2.00
N ILE A 23 1.90 8.25 2.48
CA ILE A 23 2.83 7.52 1.59
C ILE A 23 2.02 6.87 0.46
N VAL A 24 0.93 6.16 0.78
CA VAL A 24 0.04 5.54 -0.22
C VAL A 24 -0.47 6.58 -1.22
N SER A 25 -0.86 7.77 -0.73
CA SER A 25 -1.30 8.87 -1.59
C SER A 25 -0.21 9.34 -2.54
N GLN A 26 0.99 9.63 -2.05
CA GLN A 26 2.09 10.16 -2.88
C GLN A 26 2.66 9.10 -3.84
N VAL A 27 2.71 7.83 -3.43
CA VAL A 27 3.01 6.72 -4.34
C VAL A 27 1.96 6.64 -5.46
N GLY A 28 0.70 7.02 -5.20
CA GLY A 28 -0.34 7.15 -6.20
C GLY A 28 0.00 8.16 -7.31
N PHE A 29 0.64 9.30 -6.99
CA PHE A 29 1.16 10.25 -7.98
C PHE A 29 2.31 9.64 -8.81
N MET A 30 3.23 8.94 -8.16
CA MET A 30 4.33 8.26 -8.85
C MET A 30 3.83 7.17 -9.80
N ALA A 31 2.86 6.37 -9.34
CA ALA A 31 2.23 5.32 -10.13
C ALA A 31 1.45 5.89 -11.33
N ALA A 32 0.76 7.03 -11.15
CA ALA A 32 0.09 7.71 -12.25
C ALA A 32 1.08 8.21 -13.31
N GLY A 33 2.19 8.82 -12.87
CA GLY A 33 3.26 9.25 -13.78
C GLY A 33 3.94 8.08 -14.50
N ALA A 34 4.24 7.01 -13.79
CA ALA A 34 4.84 5.82 -14.37
C ALA A 34 3.88 5.11 -15.35
N GLY A 35 2.59 5.02 -15.00
CA GLY A 35 1.57 4.39 -15.83
C GLY A 35 1.25 5.16 -17.12
N LEU A 36 1.46 6.50 -17.13
CA LEU A 36 1.30 7.32 -18.31
C LEU A 36 2.41 7.07 -19.36
N GLY A 37 3.62 6.71 -18.91
CA GLY A 37 4.71 6.25 -19.76
C GLY A 37 5.36 7.31 -20.63
N THR A 38 4.90 8.58 -20.64
CA THR A 38 5.55 9.65 -21.40
C THR A 38 6.84 10.10 -20.69
N ALA A 39 7.81 10.62 -21.45
CA ALA A 39 9.09 11.05 -20.90
C ALA A 39 8.94 12.10 -19.79
N LEU A 40 8.01 13.07 -19.96
CA LEU A 40 7.70 14.07 -18.93
C LEU A 40 7.09 13.42 -17.68
N ALA A 41 6.19 12.45 -17.84
CA ALA A 41 5.53 11.76 -16.73
C ALA A 41 6.51 10.87 -15.94
N LEU A 42 7.42 10.19 -16.64
CA LEU A 42 8.46 9.37 -16.02
C LEU A 42 9.46 10.24 -15.25
N ASN A 43 9.88 11.37 -15.83
CA ASN A 43 10.68 12.36 -15.12
C ASN A 43 9.95 12.91 -13.90
N GLY A 44 8.66 13.22 -14.02
CA GLY A 44 7.83 13.66 -12.91
C GLY A 44 7.72 12.62 -11.80
N ALA A 45 7.53 11.35 -12.15
CA ALA A 45 7.49 10.25 -11.20
C ALA A 45 8.82 10.08 -10.44
N ALA A 46 9.94 10.11 -11.17
CA ALA A 46 11.28 10.02 -10.58
C ALA A 46 11.61 11.23 -9.69
N ALA A 47 11.35 12.45 -10.17
CA ALA A 47 11.55 13.69 -9.40
C ALA A 47 10.67 13.69 -8.13
N HIS A 48 9.42 13.22 -8.26
CA HIS A 48 8.49 13.15 -7.13
C HIS A 48 8.91 12.09 -6.11
N ALA A 49 9.42 10.94 -6.56
CA ALA A 49 9.97 9.90 -5.67
C ALA A 49 11.15 10.45 -4.85
N TYR A 50 12.10 11.11 -5.50
CA TYR A 50 13.24 11.73 -4.82
C TYR A 50 12.80 12.81 -3.82
N SER A 51 11.96 13.74 -4.24
CA SER A 51 11.43 14.80 -3.38
C SER A 51 10.64 14.24 -2.21
N HIS A 52 9.86 13.17 -2.44
CA HIS A 52 9.06 12.49 -1.44
C HIS A 52 9.93 11.88 -0.33
N ILE A 53 11.05 11.25 -0.65
CA ILE A 53 11.97 10.69 0.35
C ILE A 53 12.41 11.77 1.33
N LEU A 54 12.78 12.96 0.83
CA LEU A 54 13.26 14.06 1.67
C LEU A 54 12.16 14.62 2.58
N TYR A 55 11.08 15.15 2.03
CA TYR A 55 10.05 15.76 2.87
C TYR A 55 9.32 14.74 3.74
N LYS A 56 9.20 13.47 3.30
CA LYS A 56 8.58 12.41 4.10
C LYS A 56 9.49 11.98 5.24
N GLY A 57 10.78 11.83 4.97
CA GLY A 57 11.78 11.61 6.02
C GLY A 57 11.73 12.70 7.08
N LEU A 58 11.67 13.96 6.65
CA LEU A 58 11.55 15.11 7.56
C LEU A 58 10.28 15.06 8.43
N LEU A 59 9.12 14.77 7.82
CA LEU A 59 7.86 14.63 8.54
C LEU A 59 7.87 13.48 9.55
N PHE A 60 8.43 12.32 9.19
CA PHE A 60 8.55 11.19 10.11
C PHE A 60 9.56 11.45 11.23
N MET A 61 10.67 12.10 10.95
CA MET A 61 11.63 12.53 11.98
C MET A 61 10.99 13.52 12.95
N GLY A 62 10.25 14.52 12.44
CA GLY A 62 9.53 15.47 13.28
C GLY A 62 8.43 14.83 14.12
N ALA A 63 7.63 13.93 13.54
CA ALA A 63 6.63 13.15 14.27
C ALA A 63 7.30 12.24 15.32
N GLY A 64 8.40 11.58 14.97
CA GLY A 64 9.20 10.77 15.88
C GLY A 64 9.76 11.57 17.05
N ALA A 65 10.23 12.79 16.79
CA ALA A 65 10.71 13.70 17.83
C ALA A 65 9.60 14.13 18.80
N VAL A 66 8.39 14.38 18.28
CA VAL A 66 7.23 14.69 19.12
C VAL A 66 6.85 13.50 19.99
N ILE A 67 6.75 12.31 19.39
CA ILE A 67 6.40 11.08 20.13
C ILE A 67 7.47 10.77 21.19
N TYR A 68 8.76 10.88 20.84
CA TYR A 68 9.86 10.67 21.78
C TYR A 68 9.79 11.62 22.96
N ALA A 69 9.52 12.90 22.70
CA ALA A 69 9.52 13.94 23.70
C ALA A 69 8.27 13.97 24.60
N THR A 70 7.12 13.51 24.09
CA THR A 70 5.82 13.60 24.77
C THR A 70 5.25 12.26 25.21
N GLY A 71 5.61 11.14 24.53
CA GLY A 71 5.01 9.83 24.71
C GLY A 71 3.65 9.65 24.03
N TYR A 72 3.09 10.69 23.40
CA TYR A 72 1.75 10.67 22.77
C TYR A 72 1.84 10.51 21.26
N GLU A 73 0.92 9.69 20.69
CA GLU A 73 0.84 9.43 19.25
C GLU A 73 -0.45 9.95 18.60
N LYS A 74 -1.45 10.35 19.40
CA LYS A 74 -2.76 10.78 18.90
C LYS A 74 -2.88 12.29 18.91
N LEU A 75 -3.43 12.84 17.82
CA LEU A 75 -3.69 14.28 17.71
C LEU A 75 -4.64 14.79 18.79
N THR A 76 -5.59 13.95 19.24
CA THR A 76 -6.49 14.28 20.35
C THR A 76 -5.78 14.47 21.68
N GLU A 77 -4.56 13.98 21.83
CA GLU A 77 -3.76 14.08 23.06
C GLU A 77 -2.71 15.20 22.98
N LEU A 78 -2.42 15.71 21.78
CA LEU A 78 -1.40 16.73 21.51
C LEU A 78 -2.01 18.13 21.41
N GLY A 79 -1.15 19.15 21.49
CA GLY A 79 -1.50 20.57 21.31
C GLY A 79 -0.48 21.51 21.92
N GLY A 80 -0.34 22.72 21.36
CA GLY A 80 0.47 23.80 21.90
C GLY A 80 1.97 23.60 21.97
N LEU A 81 2.52 22.65 21.18
CA LEU A 81 3.92 22.24 21.27
C LEU A 81 4.91 23.23 20.64
N TYR A 82 4.45 24.22 19.87
CA TYR A 82 5.35 25.14 19.15
C TYR A 82 6.31 25.91 20.07
N ARG A 83 5.86 26.29 21.29
CA ARG A 83 6.70 26.98 22.28
C ARG A 83 7.70 26.04 22.96
N LYS A 84 7.32 24.79 23.12
CA LYS A 84 8.12 23.77 23.84
C LYS A 84 9.13 23.08 22.92
N MET A 85 8.82 22.98 21.61
CA MET A 85 9.64 22.33 20.57
C MET A 85 9.72 23.18 19.30
N PRO A 86 10.24 24.43 19.35
CA PRO A 86 10.18 25.37 18.21
C PRO A 86 10.94 24.86 16.99
N LEU A 87 12.12 24.26 17.18
CA LEU A 87 12.89 23.70 16.08
C LEU A 87 12.16 22.57 15.35
N THR A 88 11.56 21.64 16.11
CA THR A 88 10.76 20.57 15.55
C THR A 88 9.55 21.10 14.79
N ALA A 89 8.87 22.12 15.34
CA ALA A 89 7.73 22.76 14.70
C ALA A 89 8.09 23.42 13.36
N ILE A 90 9.23 24.12 13.29
CA ILE A 90 9.73 24.74 12.05
C ILE A 90 10.10 23.67 11.02
N CYS A 91 10.91 22.69 11.40
CA CYS A 91 11.33 21.63 10.49
C CYS A 91 10.14 20.81 9.98
N PHE A 92 9.22 20.45 10.85
CA PHE A 92 7.98 19.77 10.48
C PHE A 92 7.13 20.63 9.53
N GLY A 93 6.99 21.92 9.82
CA GLY A 93 6.29 22.89 8.97
C GLY A 93 6.89 22.96 7.56
N ILE A 94 8.21 23.01 7.43
CA ILE A 94 8.91 22.96 6.13
C ILE A 94 8.53 21.68 5.38
N GLY A 95 8.59 20.52 6.04
CA GLY A 95 8.19 19.25 5.44
C GLY A 95 6.72 19.21 5.04
N ALA A 96 5.84 19.81 5.85
CA ALA A 96 4.40 19.92 5.60
C ALA A 96 4.07 20.85 4.41
N LEU A 97 4.80 21.92 4.25
CA LEU A 97 4.68 22.82 3.10
C LEU A 97 5.30 22.19 1.84
N ALA A 98 6.41 21.46 2.00
CA ALA A 98 7.06 20.75 0.89
C ALA A 98 6.16 19.68 0.28
N ILE A 99 5.57 18.78 1.08
CA ILE A 99 4.63 17.75 0.57
C ILE A 99 3.40 18.38 -0.08
N SER A 100 3.00 19.56 0.37
CA SER A 100 1.86 20.31 -0.17
C SER A 100 2.14 20.94 -1.54
N GLY A 101 3.42 21.01 -1.93
CA GLY A 101 3.82 21.63 -3.19
C GLY A 101 3.85 23.15 -3.14
N VAL A 102 4.16 23.74 -1.99
CA VAL A 102 4.31 25.20 -1.86
C VAL A 102 5.57 25.65 -2.58
N PRO A 103 5.54 26.79 -3.32
CA PRO A 103 6.71 27.34 -3.98
C PRO A 103 7.94 27.44 -3.08
N LEU A 104 9.13 27.39 -3.66
CA LEU A 104 10.45 27.37 -3.03
C LEU A 104 10.82 26.06 -2.32
N LEU A 105 9.97 25.04 -2.36
CA LEU A 105 10.22 23.74 -1.77
C LEU A 105 10.20 22.62 -2.83
N ASN A 106 10.87 21.53 -2.57
CA ASN A 106 11.08 20.44 -3.52
C ASN A 106 9.80 19.74 -4.01
N GLY A 107 8.70 19.78 -3.25
CA GLY A 107 7.42 19.25 -3.71
C GLY A 107 6.80 20.06 -4.84
N PHE A 108 7.06 21.38 -4.88
CA PHE A 108 6.59 22.27 -5.94
C PHE A 108 7.19 21.97 -7.32
N ILE A 109 8.44 21.51 -7.36
CA ILE A 109 9.13 21.23 -8.62
C ILE A 109 8.84 19.83 -9.19
N SER A 110 8.30 18.92 -8.38
CA SER A 110 8.11 17.51 -8.77
C SER A 110 6.65 17.14 -9.03
N LYS A 111 5.74 17.51 -8.12
CA LYS A 111 4.32 17.17 -8.25
C LYS A 111 3.64 17.73 -9.50
N PRO A 112 3.84 18.99 -9.84
CA PRO A 112 3.24 19.56 -11.06
C PRO A 112 3.75 18.96 -12.34
N MET A 113 4.97 18.46 -12.39
CA MET A 113 5.48 17.77 -13.57
C MET A 113 4.60 16.56 -13.94
N VAL A 114 4.14 15.80 -12.93
CA VAL A 114 3.18 14.70 -13.14
C VAL A 114 1.81 15.23 -13.58
N LEU A 115 1.31 16.28 -12.93
CA LEU A 115 0.02 16.90 -13.29
C LEU A 115 0.02 17.45 -14.70
N THR A 116 1.07 18.18 -15.11
CA THR A 116 1.24 18.69 -16.46
C THR A 116 1.28 17.57 -17.49
N ALA A 117 1.98 16.47 -17.19
CA ALA A 117 2.01 15.31 -18.08
C ALA A 117 0.62 14.67 -18.25
N VAL A 118 -0.18 14.58 -17.19
CA VAL A 118 -1.56 14.07 -17.24
C VAL A 118 -2.46 14.99 -18.06
N SER A 119 -2.34 16.32 -17.87
CA SER A 119 -3.11 17.32 -18.59
C SER A 119 -2.80 17.31 -20.10
N LEU A 120 -1.52 17.26 -20.48
CA LEU A 120 -1.07 17.16 -21.87
C LEU A 120 -1.57 15.90 -22.59
N ASN A 121 -1.87 14.84 -21.87
CA ASN A 121 -2.44 13.60 -22.42
C ASN A 121 -3.98 13.58 -22.40
N ASN A 122 -4.63 14.72 -22.14
CA ASN A 122 -6.09 14.87 -22.15
C ASN A 122 -6.83 13.84 -21.28
N LEU A 123 -6.36 13.62 -20.03
CA LEU A 123 -6.96 12.72 -19.06
C LEU A 123 -7.64 13.48 -17.90
N PRO A 124 -8.78 14.19 -18.15
CA PRO A 124 -9.36 15.12 -17.18
C PRO A 124 -9.81 14.46 -15.89
N ALA A 125 -10.26 13.21 -15.93
CA ALA A 125 -10.64 12.48 -14.72
C ALA A 125 -9.43 12.17 -13.83
N ALA A 126 -8.30 11.75 -14.39
CA ALA A 126 -7.06 11.51 -13.66
C ALA A 126 -6.50 12.82 -13.09
N GLU A 127 -6.51 13.88 -13.87
CA GLU A 127 -6.10 15.21 -13.47
C GLU A 127 -6.91 15.72 -12.26
N LEU A 128 -8.25 15.65 -12.34
CA LEU A 128 -9.15 16.04 -11.24
C LEU A 128 -8.85 15.22 -9.95
N LEU A 129 -8.69 13.90 -10.06
CA LEU A 129 -8.41 13.04 -8.91
C LEU A 129 -7.06 13.37 -8.26
N LEU A 130 -6.04 13.71 -9.05
CA LEU A 130 -4.73 14.12 -8.54
C LEU A 130 -4.78 15.52 -7.91
N TYR A 131 -5.53 16.47 -8.48
CA TYR A 131 -5.75 17.78 -7.85
C TYR A 131 -6.47 17.64 -6.52
N LEU A 132 -7.56 16.85 -6.43
CA LEU A 132 -8.26 16.58 -5.17
C LEU A 132 -7.34 15.95 -4.13
N ALA A 133 -6.50 14.99 -4.54
CA ALA A 133 -5.51 14.40 -3.65
C ALA A 133 -4.45 15.42 -3.19
N SER A 134 -4.07 16.37 -4.05
CA SER A 134 -3.13 17.44 -3.69
C SER A 134 -3.72 18.39 -2.65
N VAL A 135 -4.95 18.86 -2.86
CA VAL A 135 -5.70 19.72 -1.91
C VAL A 135 -5.86 19.01 -0.56
N GLY A 136 -6.30 17.75 -0.60
CA GLY A 136 -6.48 16.96 0.61
C GLY A 136 -5.16 16.69 1.36
N THR A 137 -4.03 16.61 0.64
CA THR A 137 -2.70 16.50 1.25
C THR A 137 -2.36 17.77 2.04
N PHE A 138 -2.58 18.93 1.45
CA PHE A 138 -2.38 20.21 2.15
C PHE A 138 -3.28 20.32 3.38
N LEU A 139 -4.56 20.02 3.23
CA LEU A 139 -5.54 20.07 4.30
C LEU A 139 -5.19 19.14 5.49
N SER A 140 -4.71 17.94 5.21
CA SER A 140 -4.46 16.92 6.23
C SER A 140 -3.09 17.02 6.90
N ILE A 141 -2.04 17.43 6.19
CA ILE A 141 -0.68 17.54 6.77
C ILE A 141 -0.37 18.96 7.17
N ALA A 142 -0.41 19.92 6.22
CA ALA A 142 0.03 21.26 6.52
C ALA A 142 -0.93 22.00 7.48
N LEU A 143 -2.21 21.69 7.37
CA LEU A 143 -3.21 22.33 8.24
C LEU A 143 -3.59 21.43 9.41
N LYS A 144 -4.29 20.31 9.20
CA LYS A 144 -4.81 19.49 10.29
C LYS A 144 -3.67 18.99 11.21
N LEU A 145 -2.72 18.22 10.67
CA LEU A 145 -1.67 17.59 11.47
C LEU A 145 -0.78 18.64 12.14
N ASN A 146 -0.29 19.61 11.37
CA ASN A 146 0.61 20.65 11.88
C ASN A 146 -0.09 21.56 12.91
N TYR A 147 -1.33 22.00 12.63
CA TYR A 147 -2.08 22.86 13.53
C TYR A 147 -2.39 22.17 14.86
N PHE A 148 -2.99 20.98 14.85
CA PHE A 148 -3.39 20.31 16.09
C PHE A 148 -2.20 19.80 16.91
N MET A 149 -1.07 19.52 16.30
CA MET A 149 0.13 19.10 17.02
C MET A 149 0.87 20.29 17.67
N PHE A 150 1.06 21.37 16.92
CA PHE A 150 1.92 22.47 17.36
C PHE A 150 1.16 23.72 17.80
N PHE A 151 0.09 24.11 17.10
CA PHE A 151 -0.60 25.40 17.27
C PHE A 151 -1.98 25.27 17.93
N GLY A 152 -2.45 24.06 18.19
CA GLY A 152 -3.69 23.83 18.93
C GLY A 152 -3.60 24.26 20.40
N PRO A 153 -4.71 24.16 21.17
CA PRO A 153 -4.73 24.50 22.59
C PRO A 153 -3.65 23.74 23.37
N ASP A 154 -2.93 24.46 24.26
CA ASP A 154 -1.92 23.79 25.10
C ASP A 154 -2.59 22.88 26.15
N LYS A 155 -2.21 21.63 26.14
CA LYS A 155 -2.71 20.59 27.05
C LYS A 155 -1.83 20.37 28.27
N GLY A 156 -0.89 21.26 28.54
CA GLY A 156 0.01 21.15 29.68
C GLY A 156 1.01 19.99 29.59
N ILE A 157 1.29 19.48 28.40
CA ILE A 157 2.15 18.31 28.19
C ILE A 157 3.59 18.63 28.62
N LYS A 158 4.16 17.77 29.45
CA LYS A 158 5.60 17.80 29.76
C LYS A 158 6.40 17.25 28.58
N VAL A 159 7.38 18.03 28.12
CA VAL A 159 8.19 17.70 26.95
C VAL A 159 9.61 17.37 27.41
N GLN A 160 10.09 16.19 27.05
CA GLN A 160 11.48 15.79 27.27
C GLN A 160 12.38 16.41 26.18
N LYS A 161 13.65 16.64 26.53
CA LYS A 161 14.64 17.14 25.58
C LYS A 161 14.96 16.06 24.54
N ILE A 162 14.86 16.42 23.25
CA ILE A 162 15.23 15.53 22.15
C ILE A 162 16.76 15.44 21.99
N PRO A 163 17.33 14.30 21.55
CA PRO A 163 18.75 14.17 21.25
C PRO A 163 19.18 15.12 20.13
N GLN A 164 20.42 15.63 20.24
CA GLN A 164 20.94 16.60 19.25
C GLN A 164 21.03 16.03 17.83
N ASN A 165 21.38 14.74 17.67
CA ASN A 165 21.42 14.07 16.38
C ASN A 165 20.08 14.11 15.64
N MET A 166 18.96 14.00 16.34
CA MET A 166 17.62 14.15 15.74
C MET A 166 17.41 15.57 15.21
N SER A 167 17.84 16.58 15.97
CA SER A 167 17.74 17.97 15.55
C SER A 167 18.60 18.26 14.31
N VAL A 168 19.84 17.78 14.29
CA VAL A 168 20.75 17.94 13.13
C VAL A 168 20.19 17.28 11.88
N ALA A 169 19.66 16.05 12.02
CA ALA A 169 19.06 15.33 10.90
C ALA A 169 17.82 16.08 10.31
N MET A 170 16.96 16.64 11.18
CA MET A 170 15.82 17.44 10.74
C MET A 170 16.25 18.72 10.03
N ILE A 171 17.24 19.46 10.58
CA ILE A 171 17.76 20.68 9.96
C ILE A 171 18.36 20.37 8.58
N GLY A 172 19.22 19.36 8.49
CA GLY A 172 19.86 18.96 7.24
C GLY A 172 18.83 18.57 6.16
N THR A 173 17.82 17.82 6.54
CA THR A 173 16.75 17.41 5.61
C THR A 173 15.86 18.58 5.21
N ALA A 174 15.52 19.48 6.14
CA ALA A 174 14.78 20.70 5.85
C ALA A 174 15.54 21.61 4.88
N PHE A 175 16.86 21.75 5.09
CA PHE A 175 17.72 22.49 4.16
C PHE A 175 17.70 21.88 2.76
N LEU A 176 17.81 20.56 2.64
CA LEU A 176 17.72 19.87 1.34
C LEU A 176 16.35 20.07 0.65
N CYS A 177 15.25 20.10 1.40
CA CYS A 177 13.92 20.40 0.83
C CYS A 177 13.89 21.81 0.22
N GLY A 178 14.48 22.81 0.87
CA GLY A 178 14.61 24.17 0.34
C GLY A 178 15.59 24.25 -0.83
N LEU A 179 16.77 23.63 -0.69
CA LEU A 179 17.83 23.66 -1.71
C LEU A 179 17.31 23.16 -3.07
N TYR A 180 16.69 21.99 -3.10
CA TYR A 180 16.14 21.44 -4.35
C TYR A 180 14.94 22.26 -4.88
N GLY A 181 14.16 22.87 -3.99
CA GLY A 181 13.09 23.76 -4.39
C GLY A 181 13.59 25.02 -5.09
N LEU A 182 14.64 25.65 -4.52
CA LEU A 182 15.24 26.87 -5.06
C LEU A 182 16.08 26.61 -6.33
N PHE A 183 16.74 25.46 -6.41
CA PHE A 183 17.61 25.07 -7.52
C PHE A 183 17.14 23.77 -8.17
N PRO A 184 16.04 23.79 -8.96
CA PRO A 184 15.47 22.60 -9.61
C PRO A 184 16.44 21.88 -10.53
N THR A 185 17.38 22.62 -11.14
CA THR A 185 18.39 22.10 -12.05
C THR A 185 19.26 21.00 -11.41
N LEU A 186 19.52 21.09 -10.10
CA LEU A 186 20.28 20.06 -9.36
C LEU A 186 19.60 18.68 -9.40
N LEU A 187 18.26 18.65 -9.44
CA LEU A 187 17.48 17.43 -9.56
C LEU A 187 17.25 17.06 -11.03
N TYR A 188 16.89 18.03 -11.87
CA TYR A 188 16.45 17.78 -13.25
C TYR A 188 17.58 17.20 -14.11
N GLN A 189 18.82 17.61 -13.91
CA GLN A 189 20.00 17.05 -14.59
C GLN A 189 20.25 15.56 -14.31
N ARG A 190 19.58 14.99 -13.33
CA ARG A 190 19.69 13.57 -12.94
C ARG A 190 18.49 12.73 -13.33
N LEU A 191 17.51 13.35 -14.00
CA LEU A 191 16.32 12.64 -14.47
C LEU A 191 16.63 11.80 -15.72
N PRO A 192 15.85 10.73 -15.97
CA PRO A 192 16.17 9.78 -17.03
C PRO A 192 16.02 10.34 -18.47
N PHE A 193 15.27 11.42 -18.65
CA PHE A 193 15.01 12.00 -19.99
C PHE A 193 15.36 13.48 -20.01
N ASP A 194 16.03 13.93 -21.08
CA ASP A 194 16.35 15.36 -21.30
C ASP A 194 15.10 16.10 -21.79
N ILE A 195 14.35 16.67 -20.86
CA ILE A 195 13.16 17.47 -21.15
C ILE A 195 13.29 18.82 -20.48
N LEU A 196 13.04 19.88 -21.27
CA LEU A 196 12.93 21.22 -20.74
C LEU A 196 11.59 21.37 -20.01
N TYR A 197 11.65 21.49 -18.70
CA TYR A 197 10.50 21.80 -17.85
C TYR A 197 10.86 22.94 -16.90
N THR A 198 10.07 24.02 -16.96
CA THR A 198 10.24 25.20 -16.10
C THR A 198 9.13 25.24 -15.04
N PRO A 199 9.42 24.89 -13.77
CA PRO A 199 8.40 24.86 -12.71
C PRO A 199 7.95 26.26 -12.28
N TYR A 200 8.81 27.27 -12.37
CA TYR A 200 8.54 28.63 -11.93
C TYR A 200 7.99 29.51 -13.06
N THR A 201 6.81 29.16 -13.56
CA THR A 201 6.01 30.05 -14.41
C THR A 201 5.02 30.84 -13.56
N LEU A 202 4.67 32.06 -13.97
CA LEU A 202 3.74 32.90 -13.23
C LEU A 202 2.38 32.21 -13.02
N ASP A 203 1.87 31.58 -14.07
CA ASP A 203 0.61 30.83 -14.04
C ASP A 203 0.64 29.69 -13.02
N HIS A 204 1.71 28.91 -13.02
CA HIS A 204 1.85 27.77 -12.10
C HIS A 204 2.00 28.22 -10.64
N VAL A 205 2.74 29.31 -10.37
CA VAL A 205 2.87 29.86 -9.02
C VAL A 205 1.53 30.40 -8.54
N LEU A 206 0.81 31.18 -9.37
CA LEU A 206 -0.48 31.72 -9.04
C LEU A 206 -1.54 30.63 -8.79
N SER A 207 -1.63 29.65 -9.68
CA SER A 207 -2.56 28.53 -9.54
C SER A 207 -2.32 27.74 -8.23
N THR A 208 -1.05 27.49 -7.90
CA THR A 208 -0.69 26.81 -6.65
C THR A 208 -1.05 27.64 -5.43
N LEU A 209 -0.75 28.94 -5.44
CA LEU A 209 -1.09 29.83 -4.34
C LEU A 209 -2.60 29.96 -4.15
N GLN A 210 -3.39 30.07 -5.23
CA GLN A 210 -4.86 30.09 -5.17
C GLN A 210 -5.40 28.81 -4.51
N LEU A 211 -4.87 27.65 -4.91
CA LEU A 211 -5.28 26.37 -4.33
C LEU A 211 -4.93 26.26 -2.84
N VAL A 212 -3.73 26.68 -2.46
CA VAL A 212 -3.25 26.68 -1.07
C VAL A 212 -4.09 27.65 -0.21
N LEU A 213 -4.31 28.86 -0.70
CA LEU A 213 -5.11 29.87 0.02
C LEU A 213 -6.58 29.45 0.14
N GLY A 214 -7.16 28.89 -0.94
CA GLY A 214 -8.52 28.36 -0.90
C GLY A 214 -8.69 27.26 0.12
N ALA A 215 -7.77 26.29 0.13
CA ALA A 215 -7.78 25.19 1.10
C ALA A 215 -7.56 25.70 2.54
N PHE A 216 -6.71 26.72 2.74
CA PHE A 216 -6.52 27.36 4.04
C PHE A 216 -7.81 28.04 4.53
N MET A 217 -8.51 28.78 3.66
CA MET A 217 -9.79 29.42 4.01
C MET A 217 -10.84 28.37 4.40
N VAL A 218 -10.97 27.30 3.63
CA VAL A 218 -11.89 26.19 3.95
C VAL A 218 -11.54 25.57 5.30
N PHE A 219 -10.26 25.31 5.56
CA PHE A 219 -9.83 24.78 6.85
C PHE A 219 -10.19 25.73 7.99
N TRP A 220 -9.92 27.03 7.83
CA TRP A 220 -10.15 28.02 8.87
C TRP A 220 -11.63 28.12 9.25
N VAL A 221 -12.53 28.07 8.26
CA VAL A 221 -13.98 28.07 8.47
C VAL A 221 -14.45 26.75 9.10
N LEU A 222 -13.93 25.62 8.64
CA LEU A 222 -14.36 24.29 9.07
C LEU A 222 -13.53 23.72 10.24
N ARG A 223 -12.58 24.46 10.80
CA ARG A 223 -11.64 23.97 11.83
C ARG A 223 -12.31 23.29 13.02
N SER A 224 -13.48 23.80 13.44
CA SER A 224 -14.26 23.23 14.54
C SER A 224 -14.88 21.86 14.20
N ARG A 225 -15.17 21.61 12.91
CA ARG A 225 -15.69 20.33 12.42
C ARG A 225 -14.58 19.34 12.07
N LEU A 226 -13.35 19.82 11.82
CA LEU A 226 -12.17 19.03 11.52
C LEU A 226 -11.37 18.64 12.77
N LEU A 227 -11.90 18.89 13.96
CA LEU A 227 -11.30 18.47 15.23
C LEU A 227 -10.99 16.97 15.20
N PRO A 228 -9.79 16.56 15.69
CA PRO A 228 -9.48 15.15 15.81
C PRO A 228 -10.48 14.47 16.75
N HIS A 229 -11.06 13.37 16.30
CA HIS A 229 -11.96 12.55 17.12
C HIS A 229 -11.31 11.22 17.46
N GLN A 230 -11.65 10.65 18.61
CA GLN A 230 -11.31 9.27 18.96
C GLN A 230 -12.26 8.32 18.22
N ALA A 231 -12.07 8.18 16.92
CA ALA A 231 -12.83 7.26 16.10
C ALA A 231 -11.89 6.19 15.52
N LEU A 232 -12.40 4.96 15.43
CA LEU A 232 -11.76 3.90 14.67
C LEU A 232 -12.14 4.08 13.20
N SER A 233 -11.21 4.49 12.36
CA SER A 233 -11.38 4.41 10.92
C SER A 233 -11.19 2.95 10.49
N LEU A 234 -12.28 2.31 10.05
CA LEU A 234 -12.21 0.99 9.48
C LEU A 234 -11.68 1.10 8.04
N ASP A 235 -10.51 0.54 7.82
CA ASP A 235 -9.90 0.42 6.50
C ASP A 235 -10.30 -0.90 5.85
N PHE A 236 -10.07 -1.04 4.54
CA PHE A 236 -10.32 -2.28 3.79
C PHE A 236 -9.56 -3.48 4.37
N ASP A 237 -8.44 -3.27 5.05
CA ASP A 237 -7.70 -4.33 5.73
C ASP A 237 -8.51 -5.04 6.81
N TRP A 238 -9.49 -4.37 7.44
CA TRP A 238 -10.40 -4.98 8.39
C TRP A 238 -11.19 -6.14 7.78
N PHE A 239 -11.61 -6.02 6.49
CA PHE A 239 -12.33 -7.07 5.80
C PHE A 239 -11.52 -8.34 5.64
N TYR A 240 -10.20 -8.23 5.32
CA TYR A 240 -9.36 -9.44 5.21
C TYR A 240 -8.99 -9.99 6.58
N ARG A 241 -8.72 -9.13 7.56
CA ARG A 241 -8.26 -9.54 8.90
C ARG A 241 -9.36 -10.17 9.73
N LYS A 242 -10.61 -9.77 9.57
CA LYS A 242 -11.73 -10.25 10.38
C LYS A 242 -12.68 -11.14 9.56
N PRO A 243 -13.58 -10.63 8.70
CA PRO A 243 -14.56 -11.47 8.00
C PRO A 243 -13.92 -12.51 7.09
N LEU A 244 -12.96 -12.11 6.26
CA LEU A 244 -12.34 -13.01 5.30
C LEU A 244 -11.48 -14.08 5.98
N ALA A 245 -10.78 -13.75 7.08
CA ALA A 245 -10.04 -14.73 7.86
C ALA A 245 -10.96 -15.75 8.54
N ILE A 246 -12.19 -15.34 8.96
CA ILE A 246 -13.20 -16.23 9.50
C ILE A 246 -13.73 -17.15 8.40
N LEU A 247 -14.09 -16.57 7.25
CA LEU A 247 -14.57 -17.31 6.09
C LEU A 247 -13.52 -18.32 5.61
N PHE A 248 -12.28 -17.91 5.48
CA PHE A 248 -11.20 -18.80 5.03
C PHE A 248 -10.99 -19.97 5.99
N ARG A 249 -10.95 -19.72 7.30
CA ARG A 249 -10.88 -20.80 8.30
C ARG A 249 -12.08 -21.74 8.23
N TRP A 250 -13.27 -21.22 8.00
CA TRP A 250 -14.46 -22.04 7.80
C TRP A 250 -14.35 -22.91 6.54
N VAL A 251 -13.96 -22.33 5.41
CA VAL A 251 -13.73 -23.07 4.14
C VAL A 251 -12.70 -24.17 4.34
N VAL A 252 -11.55 -23.86 4.94
CA VAL A 252 -10.51 -24.86 5.22
C VAL A 252 -11.04 -26.00 6.11
N LYS A 253 -11.86 -25.68 7.11
CA LYS A 253 -12.49 -26.68 7.98
C LYS A 253 -13.48 -27.56 7.23
N VAL A 254 -14.29 -26.98 6.33
CA VAL A 254 -15.26 -27.73 5.52
C VAL A 254 -14.54 -28.64 4.52
N VAL A 255 -13.55 -28.09 3.78
CA VAL A 255 -12.73 -28.87 2.83
C VAL A 255 -11.98 -29.99 3.55
N GLY A 256 -11.44 -29.72 4.74
CA GLY A 256 -10.81 -30.74 5.58
C GLY A 256 -11.76 -31.89 5.93
N LYS A 257 -12.97 -31.59 6.38
CA LYS A 257 -13.99 -32.61 6.67
C LYS A 257 -14.37 -33.43 5.42
N ILE A 258 -14.53 -32.76 4.27
CA ILE A 258 -14.82 -33.43 3.01
C ILE A 258 -13.68 -34.38 2.63
N ARG A 259 -12.43 -33.90 2.70
CA ARG A 259 -11.22 -34.71 2.43
C ARG A 259 -11.15 -35.92 3.36
N ASP A 260 -11.35 -35.71 4.65
CA ASP A 260 -11.28 -36.79 5.65
C ASP A 260 -12.42 -37.79 5.47
N GLY A 261 -13.63 -37.31 5.09
CA GLY A 261 -14.74 -38.17 4.69
C GLY A 261 -14.41 -39.00 3.46
N PHE A 262 -13.88 -38.39 2.39
CA PHE A 262 -13.41 -39.12 1.19
C PHE A 262 -12.32 -40.13 1.52
N GLY A 263 -11.39 -39.79 2.43
CA GLY A 263 -10.36 -40.71 2.90
C GLY A 263 -10.96 -41.96 3.57
N ILE A 264 -11.90 -41.76 4.51
CA ILE A 264 -12.53 -42.86 5.26
C ILE A 264 -13.44 -43.71 4.36
N TYR A 265 -14.33 -43.08 3.61
CA TYR A 265 -15.28 -43.80 2.73
C TYR A 265 -14.57 -44.40 1.48
N GLY A 266 -13.59 -43.69 0.94
CA GLY A 266 -12.79 -44.17 -0.19
C GLY A 266 -11.95 -45.37 0.18
N THR A 267 -11.27 -45.38 1.31
CA THR A 267 -10.51 -46.52 1.80
C THR A 267 -11.42 -47.70 2.15
N ALA A 268 -12.59 -47.46 2.79
CA ALA A 268 -13.59 -48.50 3.07
C ALA A 268 -14.18 -49.12 1.78
N LEU A 269 -14.40 -48.29 0.76
CA LEU A 269 -14.86 -48.79 -0.55
C LEU A 269 -13.77 -49.58 -1.24
N LEU A 270 -12.54 -49.07 -1.27
CA LEU A 270 -11.40 -49.77 -1.85
C LEU A 270 -11.16 -51.11 -1.20
N THR A 271 -11.20 -51.21 0.13
CA THR A 271 -11.02 -52.49 0.84
C THR A 271 -12.11 -53.50 0.51
N LYS A 272 -13.33 -53.08 0.20
CA LYS A 272 -14.43 -53.95 -0.24
C LYS A 272 -14.33 -54.35 -1.70
N VAL A 273 -13.86 -53.47 -2.56
CA VAL A 273 -13.84 -53.67 -4.03
C VAL A 273 -12.54 -54.32 -4.50
N LEU A 274 -11.42 -54.06 -3.86
CA LEU A 274 -10.12 -54.66 -4.19
C LEU A 274 -10.14 -56.22 -4.19
N PRO A 275 -10.77 -56.91 -3.23
CA PRO A 275 -10.86 -58.39 -3.28
C PRO A 275 -11.61 -58.92 -4.53
N PHE A 276 -12.60 -58.17 -5.03
CA PHE A 276 -13.32 -58.52 -6.25
C PHE A 276 -12.41 -58.46 -7.47
N PHE A 277 -11.63 -57.38 -7.61
CA PHE A 277 -10.67 -57.27 -8.72
C PHE A 277 -9.46 -58.22 -8.58
N ARG A 278 -9.10 -58.58 -7.35
CA ARG A 278 -7.96 -59.47 -7.09
C ARG A 278 -8.27 -60.92 -7.43
N ASN A 279 -9.52 -61.38 -7.26
CA ASN A 279 -9.94 -62.73 -7.63
C ASN A 279 -11.44 -62.74 -7.98
N PRO A 280 -11.83 -62.29 -9.19
CA PRO A 280 -13.24 -62.22 -9.63
C PRO A 280 -13.90 -63.59 -9.70
N VAL A 281 -13.14 -64.65 -9.94
CA VAL A 281 -13.66 -66.04 -10.04
C VAL A 281 -14.27 -66.54 -8.74
N LYS A 282 -13.82 -66.05 -7.60
CA LYS A 282 -14.33 -66.41 -6.28
C LYS A 282 -15.79 -66.02 -6.04
N TRP A 283 -16.34 -65.13 -6.88
CA TRP A 283 -17.72 -64.60 -6.78
C TRP A 283 -18.69 -65.23 -7.79
N LEU A 284 -18.19 -66.11 -8.64
CA LEU A 284 -19.06 -66.87 -9.52
C LEU A 284 -19.73 -68.01 -8.72
N PRO A 285 -21.04 -68.26 -8.95
CA PRO A 285 -21.72 -69.37 -8.31
C PRO A 285 -20.98 -70.68 -8.63
N GLN A 286 -20.58 -71.41 -7.58
CA GLN A 286 -19.96 -72.72 -7.71
C GLN A 286 -21.09 -73.71 -8.07
N THR A 287 -21.11 -74.21 -9.27
CA THR A 287 -21.92 -75.33 -9.68
C THR A 287 -21.24 -76.63 -9.26
N GLU A 288 -21.99 -77.61 -8.75
CA GLU A 288 -21.47 -78.90 -8.23
C GLU A 288 -20.65 -79.73 -9.22
N GLU A 289 -20.63 -79.35 -10.52
CA GLU A 289 -19.88 -80.02 -11.56
C GLU A 289 -18.84 -79.10 -12.22
N GLY A 290 -18.44 -78.02 -11.63
CA GLY A 290 -17.50 -77.09 -12.23
C GLY A 290 -16.08 -77.66 -12.31
N PRO A 291 -15.37 -77.52 -13.46
CA PRO A 291 -13.94 -77.81 -13.50
C PRO A 291 -13.25 -76.95 -12.42
N VAL A 292 -12.31 -77.56 -11.70
CA VAL A 292 -11.39 -76.88 -10.85
C VAL A 292 -10.72 -75.79 -11.69
N LEU A 293 -11.25 -74.58 -11.68
CA LEU A 293 -10.62 -73.45 -12.36
C LEU A 293 -9.22 -73.38 -11.81
N ALA A 294 -8.24 -73.53 -12.61
CA ALA A 294 -6.83 -73.40 -12.25
C ALA A 294 -6.66 -72.14 -11.42
N VAL A 295 -6.03 -72.30 -10.27
CA VAL A 295 -5.78 -71.18 -9.36
C VAL A 295 -5.26 -70.03 -10.19
N TYR A 296 -6.01 -68.91 -10.15
CA TYR A 296 -5.67 -67.71 -10.90
C TYR A 296 -4.26 -67.29 -10.47
N ASN A 297 -3.32 -67.39 -11.37
CA ASN A 297 -1.95 -67.01 -11.12
C ASN A 297 -1.83 -65.50 -11.47
N GLU A 298 -1.80 -64.67 -10.45
CA GLU A 298 -1.69 -63.23 -10.59
C GLU A 298 -0.46 -62.82 -11.40
N ASP A 299 0.66 -63.56 -11.29
CA ASP A 299 1.92 -63.21 -11.93
C ASP A 299 1.91 -63.43 -13.43
N LYS A 300 1.02 -64.32 -13.93
CA LYS A 300 0.86 -64.61 -15.39
C LYS A 300 0.21 -63.44 -16.12
N TYR A 301 -0.59 -62.62 -15.45
CA TYR A 301 -1.37 -61.53 -16.06
C TYR A 301 -0.94 -60.15 -15.56
N ARG A 302 0.00 -60.06 -14.65
CA ARG A 302 0.59 -58.79 -14.23
C ARG A 302 1.42 -58.18 -15.38
N LEU A 303 1.05 -56.98 -15.77
CA LEU A 303 1.93 -56.17 -16.61
C LEU A 303 3.25 -55.96 -15.89
N SER A 304 4.37 -56.06 -16.59
CA SER A 304 5.67 -55.77 -16.00
C SER A 304 5.70 -54.36 -15.40
N ILE A 305 6.41 -54.17 -14.30
CA ILE A 305 6.54 -52.86 -13.62
C ILE A 305 6.93 -51.77 -14.64
N GLY A 306 7.78 -52.08 -15.61
CA GLY A 306 8.17 -51.13 -16.64
C GLY A 306 7.02 -50.66 -17.53
N VAL A 307 6.11 -51.56 -17.91
CA VAL A 307 4.92 -51.24 -18.72
C VAL A 307 3.94 -50.39 -17.89
N THR A 308 3.74 -50.71 -16.62
CA THR A 308 2.85 -49.92 -15.72
C THR A 308 3.38 -48.52 -15.50
N VAL A 309 4.68 -48.37 -15.28
CA VAL A 309 5.33 -47.06 -15.12
C VAL A 309 5.27 -46.25 -16.41
N PHE A 310 5.54 -46.92 -17.58
CA PHE A 310 5.45 -46.26 -18.88
C PHE A 310 4.02 -45.73 -19.16
N MET A 311 3.00 -46.53 -18.90
CA MET A 311 1.60 -46.13 -19.08
C MET A 311 1.22 -44.97 -18.13
N SER A 312 1.72 -45.00 -16.89
CA SER A 312 1.48 -43.91 -15.94
C SER A 312 2.15 -42.59 -16.39
N ILE A 313 3.37 -42.67 -16.91
CA ILE A 313 4.07 -41.47 -17.44
C ILE A 313 3.35 -40.97 -18.70
N LEU A 314 2.92 -41.87 -19.59
CA LEU A 314 2.19 -41.52 -20.80
C LEU A 314 0.89 -40.77 -20.46
N VAL A 315 0.09 -41.30 -19.54
CA VAL A 315 -1.13 -40.63 -19.06
C VAL A 315 -0.82 -39.26 -18.46
N PHE A 316 0.23 -39.16 -17.66
CA PHE A 316 0.66 -37.89 -17.05
C PHE A 316 1.06 -36.85 -18.11
N VAL A 317 1.86 -37.25 -19.12
CA VAL A 317 2.26 -36.37 -20.23
C VAL A 317 1.04 -35.93 -21.05
N LEU A 318 0.14 -36.86 -21.38
CA LEU A 318 -1.10 -36.53 -22.10
C LEU A 318 -1.99 -35.55 -21.30
N THR A 319 -2.06 -35.73 -19.99
CA THR A 319 -2.82 -34.80 -19.12
C THR A 319 -2.22 -33.39 -19.13
N ILE A 320 -0.88 -33.29 -19.06
CA ILE A 320 -0.19 -32.02 -19.17
C ILE A 320 -0.44 -31.37 -20.54
N LEU A 321 -0.29 -32.12 -21.62
CA LEU A 321 -0.54 -31.60 -22.96
C LEU A 321 -1.98 -31.12 -23.15
N PHE A 322 -2.95 -31.81 -22.56
CA PHE A 322 -4.37 -31.42 -22.62
C PHE A 322 -4.69 -30.17 -21.80
N VAL A 323 -3.92 -29.91 -20.75
CA VAL A 323 -4.10 -28.71 -19.92
C VAL A 323 -3.42 -27.46 -20.53
N TRP A 324 -2.42 -27.68 -21.42
CA TRP A 324 -1.66 -26.61 -22.07
C TRP A 324 -2.11 -26.32 -23.53
N LEU A 325 -3.01 -27.10 -24.10
CA LEU A 325 -3.73 -26.83 -25.34
C LEU A 325 -5.11 -26.22 -25.06
#